data_0dde20a56affe4d3b0df01f91dae1f8d
#
_entry.id   0dde20a56affe4d3b0df01f91dae1f8d
#
_cell.length_a   1.000
_cell.length_b   1.000
_cell.length_c   1.000
_cell.angle_alpha   90.00
_cell.angle_beta   90.00
_cell.angle_gamma   90.00
#
_symmetry.space_group_name_H-M   'P 1'
#
loop_
_entity.id
_entity.type
_entity.pdbx_description
1 polymer ?
#
loop_
_entity_poly.entity_id
_entity_poly.type
_entity_poly.pdbx_seq_one_letter_code
_entity_poly.pdbx_strand_id
1 'polypeptide(L)'
;MFKNACLAFALSGALAAAPCWSHARLQSSTPADNAQLTQVPKTLMLNFSEAAQLARLVVVGDGKEISIPIDKTAKASQSFTLPLPGLVPGKYTVQWTAVAADDGHVTKGTFSFSIAG
;
A
#
# COMPACT_ATOMS: atom_id res chain seq x y z
N MET A 1 7.11 -38.59 22.20
CA MET A 1 6.81 -38.61 22.38
C MET A 1 6.66 -38.14 22.12
N PHE A 2 6.87 -37.86 21.93
CA PHE A 2 6.61 -37.63 21.94
C PHE A 2 6.57 -36.96 21.61
N LYS A 3 6.59 -36.76 21.64
CA LYS A 3 6.38 -36.35 21.57
C LYS A 3 6.23 -35.54 21.38
N ASN A 4 6.44 -35.55 21.39
CA ASN A 4 6.10 -34.95 21.37
C ASN A 4 6.11 -34.01 21.15
N ALA A 5 6.31 -33.84 21.08
CA ALA A 5 6.08 -33.11 21.03
C ALA A 5 6.14 -32.20 20.72
N CYS A 6 6.27 -32.18 20.76
CA CYS A 6 6.00 -31.47 20.60
C CYS A 6 6.02 -30.77 20.32
N LEU A 7 6.21 -30.86 20.47
CA LEU A 7 6.01 -30.34 20.43
C LEU A 7 6.03 -29.57 20.15
N ALA A 8 6.15 -29.62 20.26
CA ALA A 8 5.93 -29.07 20.21
C ALA A 8 6.08 -28.38 19.85
N PHE A 9 6.37 -28.41 19.93
CA PHE A 9 6.21 -27.93 19.78
C PHE A 9 6.16 -27.13 19.44
N ALA A 10 6.18 -27.01 19.45
CA ALA A 10 5.85 -26.41 19.35
C ALA A 10 5.88 -25.67 19.08
N LEU A 11 6.09 -25.63 19.15
CA LEU A 11 5.91 -25.02 19.06
C LEU A 11 5.88 -24.18 18.73
N SER A 12 5.97 -24.02 18.65
CA SER A 12 5.70 -23.36 18.47
C SER A 12 5.56 -22.54 18.05
N GLY A 13 5.75 -22.25 17.99
CA GLY A 13 5.38 -21.54 17.76
C GLY A 13 5.41 -20.71 17.33
N ALA A 14 5.44 -20.59 17.25
CA ALA A 14 5.25 -19.85 16.95
C ALA A 14 5.34 -19.03 16.69
N LEU A 15 5.56 -18.97 16.68
CA LEU A 15 5.41 -18.27 16.52
C LEU A 15 5.38 -17.42 16.06
N ALA A 16 5.53 -17.44 15.94
CA ALA A 16 5.32 -16.85 15.49
C ALA A 16 5.14 -16.05 15.30
N ALA A 17 5.24 -15.89 15.33
CA ALA A 17 4.89 -15.15 15.14
C ALA A 17 4.82 -14.34 14.72
N ALA A 18 4.72 -14.16 14.54
CA ALA A 18 4.51 -13.36 14.07
C ALA A 18 4.64 -12.26 14.12
N PRO A 19 4.71 -11.89 13.70
CA PRO A 19 5.02 -10.79 13.75
C PRO A 19 4.45 -9.80 13.56
N CYS A 20 4.00 -9.65 13.97
CA CYS A 20 3.58 -8.79 14.13
C CYS A 20 4.02 -7.62 14.00
N TRP A 21 3.83 -7.18 13.41
CA TRP A 21 4.43 -6.32 13.02
C TRP A 21 3.86 -5.13 12.82
N SER A 22 4.36 -4.23 13.21
CA SER A 22 3.95 -2.89 13.18
C SER A 22 4.32 -2.20 11.93
N HIS A 23 4.42 -2.78 10.84
CA HIS A 23 4.67 -2.11 9.58
C HIS A 23 3.35 -1.77 8.93
N ALA A 24 3.17 -0.50 8.59
CA ALA A 24 2.01 -0.09 7.81
C ALA A 24 2.14 -0.68 6.41
N ARG A 25 1.27 -1.61 6.08
CA ARG A 25 1.27 -2.25 4.76
C ARG A 25 0.02 -1.86 4.02
N LEU A 26 0.13 -1.71 2.72
CA LEU A 26 -1.05 -1.43 1.90
C LEU A 26 -1.93 -2.67 1.86
N GLN A 27 -3.12 -2.58 2.40
CA GLN A 27 -4.08 -3.68 2.43
C GLN A 27 -4.94 -3.69 1.18
N SER A 28 -5.32 -2.52 0.72
CA SER A 28 -6.17 -2.41 -0.47
C SER A 28 -6.01 -1.03 -1.08
N SER A 29 -6.40 -0.93 -2.33
CA SER A 29 -6.39 0.34 -3.04
C SER A 29 -7.55 0.37 -4.04
N THR A 30 -7.91 1.58 -4.46
CA THR A 30 -8.86 1.80 -5.55
C THR A 30 -8.26 2.88 -6.45
N PRO A 31 -7.88 2.57 -7.68
CA PRO A 31 -7.99 1.26 -8.35
C PRO A 31 -7.18 0.17 -7.66
N ALA A 32 -7.67 -1.05 -7.66
CA ALA A 32 -6.98 -2.18 -7.07
C ALA A 32 -5.80 -2.61 -7.95
N ASP A 33 -4.86 -3.35 -7.37
CA ASP A 33 -3.74 -3.89 -8.11
C ASP A 33 -4.25 -4.78 -9.24
N ASN A 34 -3.72 -4.57 -10.42
CA ASN A 34 -4.09 -5.27 -11.66
C ASN A 34 -5.50 -4.96 -12.14
N ALA A 35 -6.14 -3.92 -11.64
CA ALA A 35 -7.47 -3.52 -12.11
C ALA A 35 -7.43 -3.10 -13.58
N GLN A 36 -8.47 -3.46 -14.29
CA GLN A 36 -8.67 -3.03 -15.69
C GLN A 36 -9.91 -2.16 -15.73
N LEU A 37 -9.70 -0.88 -15.99
CA LEU A 37 -10.76 0.12 -15.88
C LEU A 37 -11.28 0.49 -17.26
N THR A 38 -12.56 0.79 -17.33
CA THR A 38 -13.17 1.30 -18.55
C THR A 38 -13.35 2.82 -18.50
N GLN A 39 -13.13 3.42 -17.35
CA GLN A 39 -13.24 4.86 -17.17
C GLN A 39 -12.02 5.37 -16.43
N VAL A 40 -11.64 6.60 -16.69
CA VAL A 40 -10.51 7.24 -16.02
C VAL A 40 -10.87 7.50 -14.57
N PRO A 41 -10.09 6.98 -13.61
CA PRO A 41 -10.36 7.24 -12.20
C PRO A 41 -10.02 8.69 -11.85
N LYS A 42 -10.82 9.30 -11.00
CA LYS A 42 -10.60 10.68 -10.56
C LYS A 42 -9.86 10.75 -9.24
N THR A 43 -9.89 9.68 -8.47
CA THR A 43 -9.25 9.64 -7.16
C THR A 43 -8.50 8.33 -7.01
N LEU A 44 -7.52 8.36 -6.12
CA LEU A 44 -6.77 7.19 -5.70
C LEU A 44 -7.04 7.01 -4.23
N MET A 45 -7.46 5.81 -3.83
CA MET A 45 -7.71 5.49 -2.42
C MET A 45 -6.74 4.44 -1.97
N LEU A 46 -6.12 4.66 -0.81
CA LEU A 46 -5.17 3.73 -0.22
C LEU A 46 -5.62 3.39 1.19
N ASN A 47 -5.63 2.11 1.51
CA ASN A 47 -5.96 1.64 2.85
C ASN A 47 -4.79 0.83 3.40
N PHE A 48 -4.25 1.27 4.51
CA PHE A 48 -3.12 0.62 5.15
C PHE A 48 -3.56 -0.22 6.36
N SER A 49 -2.75 -1.16 6.74
CA SER A 49 -3.02 -2.02 7.90
C SER A 49 -2.95 -1.28 9.22
N GLU A 50 -2.21 -0.18 9.27
CA GLU A 50 -2.03 0.64 10.45
C GLU A 50 -1.96 2.09 10.05
N ALA A 51 -2.12 2.97 11.00
CA ALA A 51 -2.00 4.41 10.75
C ALA A 51 -0.60 4.75 10.28
N ALA A 52 -0.50 5.54 9.25
CA ALA A 52 0.75 5.94 8.63
C ALA A 52 0.62 7.33 8.05
N GLN A 53 1.75 7.92 7.71
CA GLN A 53 1.80 9.14 6.92
C GLN A 53 2.36 8.79 5.56
N LEU A 54 1.76 9.29 4.51
CA LEU A 54 2.33 9.17 3.18
C LEU A 54 3.51 10.11 3.07
N ALA A 55 4.63 9.60 2.60
CA ALA A 55 5.82 10.40 2.37
C ALA A 55 6.02 10.70 0.89
N ARG A 56 5.54 9.83 0.03
CA ARG A 56 5.69 10.02 -1.41
C ARG A 56 4.63 9.21 -2.15
N LEU A 57 4.13 9.75 -3.22
CA LEU A 57 3.18 9.06 -4.09
C LEU A 57 3.43 9.51 -5.53
N VAL A 58 3.74 8.56 -6.39
CA VAL A 58 4.06 8.83 -7.79
C VAL A 58 3.28 7.87 -8.66
N VAL A 59 2.71 8.36 -9.72
CA VAL A 59 2.04 7.54 -10.75
C VAL A 59 2.92 7.57 -11.99
N VAL A 60 3.31 6.41 -12.46
CA VAL A 60 4.18 6.27 -13.63
C VAL A 60 3.36 5.65 -14.76
N GLY A 61 3.32 6.30 -15.88
CA GLY A 61 2.65 5.76 -17.06
C GLY A 61 3.09 6.51 -18.31
N ASP A 62 3.09 5.83 -19.44
CA ASP A 62 3.43 6.43 -20.72
C ASP A 62 4.80 7.13 -20.68
N GLY A 63 5.78 6.50 -19.98
CA GLY A 63 7.12 7.06 -19.85
C GLY A 63 7.22 8.31 -18.99
N LYS A 64 6.16 8.68 -18.27
CA LYS A 64 6.12 9.88 -17.44
C LYS A 64 5.91 9.53 -15.99
N GLU A 65 6.51 10.32 -15.11
CA GLU A 65 6.27 10.25 -13.67
C GLU A 65 5.44 11.45 -13.27
N ILE A 66 4.35 11.20 -12.57
CA ILE A 66 3.47 12.25 -12.06
C ILE A 66 3.50 12.15 -10.54
N SER A 67 4.04 13.18 -9.89
CA SER A 67 4.02 13.25 -8.44
C SER A 67 2.66 13.72 -7.97
N ILE A 68 2.06 12.98 -7.06
CA ILE A 68 0.77 13.37 -6.48
C ILE A 68 1.06 14.18 -5.23
N PRO A 69 0.51 15.38 -5.10
CA PRO A 69 0.73 16.22 -3.93
C PRO A 69 0.26 15.52 -2.65
N ILE A 70 1.05 15.61 -1.61
CA ILE A 70 0.78 15.00 -0.32
C ILE A 70 0.86 16.07 0.75
N ASP A 71 -0.11 16.10 1.65
CA ASP A 71 -0.06 16.95 2.81
C ASP A 71 0.78 16.26 3.89
N LYS A 72 2.04 16.63 4.00
CA LYS A 72 2.97 16.05 4.96
C LYS A 72 2.71 16.49 6.38
N THR A 73 1.82 17.46 6.57
CA THR A 73 1.44 17.94 7.91
C THR A 73 0.18 17.25 8.40
N ALA A 74 -0.48 16.46 7.57
CA ALA A 74 -1.69 15.76 7.97
C ALA A 74 -1.38 14.71 9.04
N LYS A 75 -2.34 14.44 9.88
CA LYS A 75 -2.21 13.39 10.88
C LYS A 75 -2.10 12.03 10.21
N ALA A 76 -1.41 11.12 10.87
CA ALA A 76 -1.36 9.74 10.39
C ALA A 76 -2.77 9.16 10.28
N SER A 77 -2.99 8.34 9.29
CA SER A 77 -4.30 7.74 9.01
C SER A 77 -4.11 6.37 8.38
N GLN A 78 -5.11 5.53 8.51
CA GLN A 78 -5.12 4.25 7.81
C GLN A 78 -5.61 4.40 6.37
N SER A 79 -6.38 5.43 6.07
CA SER A 79 -6.99 5.60 4.75
C SER A 79 -6.65 6.97 4.17
N PHE A 80 -6.35 6.97 2.89
CA PHE A 80 -6.04 8.20 2.15
C PHE A 80 -6.85 8.22 0.88
N THR A 81 -7.38 9.40 0.55
CA THR A 81 -8.04 9.65 -0.74
C THR A 81 -7.33 10.84 -1.37
N LEU A 82 -6.80 10.64 -2.54
CA LEU A 82 -6.00 11.65 -3.22
C LEU A 82 -6.55 11.88 -4.62
N PRO A 83 -6.59 13.13 -5.07
CA PRO A 83 -7.05 13.38 -6.44
C PRO A 83 -6.01 12.91 -7.44
N LEU A 84 -6.46 12.37 -8.55
CA LEU A 84 -5.59 12.02 -9.66
C LEU A 84 -5.71 13.09 -10.74
N PRO A 85 -4.61 13.39 -11.43
CA PRO A 85 -4.68 14.27 -12.58
C PRO A 85 -5.46 13.58 -13.73
N GLY A 86 -5.75 14.29 -14.76
CA GLY A 86 -6.41 13.71 -15.94
C GLY A 86 -5.50 12.70 -16.61
N LEU A 87 -5.75 11.43 -16.39
CA LEU A 87 -4.99 10.35 -17.00
C LEU A 87 -5.59 9.99 -18.34
N VAL A 88 -4.76 9.46 -19.22
CA VAL A 88 -5.21 8.97 -20.53
C VAL A 88 -5.22 7.44 -20.49
N PRO A 89 -5.89 6.78 -21.45
CA PRO A 89 -5.84 5.32 -21.50
C PRO A 89 -4.41 4.80 -21.56
N GLY A 90 -4.16 3.71 -20.88
CA GLY A 90 -2.84 3.11 -20.81
C GLY A 90 -2.62 2.37 -19.51
N LYS A 91 -1.40 1.92 -19.30
CA LYS A 91 -1.03 1.19 -18.09
C LYS A 91 -0.25 2.10 -17.15
N TYR A 92 -0.61 2.05 -15.88
CA TYR A 92 0.01 2.90 -14.87
C TYR A 92 0.50 2.06 -13.70
N THR A 93 1.58 2.52 -13.08
CA THR A 93 2.13 1.95 -11.85
C THR A 93 2.16 3.03 -10.79
N VAL A 94 1.61 2.75 -9.64
CA VAL A 94 1.63 3.65 -8.50
C VAL A 94 2.77 3.22 -7.59
N GLN A 95 3.65 4.17 -7.25
CA GLN A 95 4.73 3.96 -6.29
C GLN A 95 4.43 4.76 -5.05
N TRP A 96 4.39 4.13 -3.91
CA TRP A 96 4.09 4.81 -2.66
C TRP A 96 5.16 4.55 -1.62
N THR A 97 5.33 5.52 -0.73
CA THR A 97 6.19 5.40 0.45
C THR A 97 5.39 5.90 1.64
N ALA A 98 5.37 5.14 2.70
CA ALA A 98 4.65 5.48 3.91
C ALA A 98 5.53 5.31 5.13
N VAL A 99 5.24 6.08 6.18
CA VAL A 99 5.95 6.01 7.45
C VAL A 99 4.93 5.62 8.51
N ALA A 100 5.14 4.48 9.16
CA ALA A 100 4.25 4.01 10.21
C ALA A 100 4.23 5.00 11.38
N ALA A 101 3.05 5.24 11.93
CA ALA A 101 2.87 6.24 12.99
C ALA A 101 3.51 5.80 14.30
N ASP A 102 3.52 4.49 14.59
CA ASP A 102 3.96 4.04 15.88
C ASP A 102 5.46 3.93 16.01
N ASP A 103 6.17 3.43 15.06
CA ASP A 103 7.61 3.18 15.18
C ASP A 103 8.45 3.94 14.15
N GLY A 104 7.82 4.69 13.27
CA GLY A 104 8.54 5.45 12.24
C GLY A 104 9.14 4.59 11.14
N HIS A 105 8.77 3.33 11.04
CA HIS A 105 9.28 2.46 9.98
C HIS A 105 8.79 2.93 8.62
N VAL A 106 9.68 2.93 7.65
CA VAL A 106 9.36 3.30 6.28
C VAL A 106 9.04 2.04 5.49
N THR A 107 7.90 2.05 4.82
CA THR A 107 7.52 0.98 3.91
C THR A 107 7.27 1.57 2.53
N LYS A 108 7.53 0.77 1.52
CA LYS A 108 7.35 1.17 0.13
C LYS A 108 6.65 0.05 -0.62
N GLY A 109 5.95 0.40 -1.64
CA GLY A 109 5.33 -0.60 -2.51
C GLY A 109 4.89 -0.01 -3.82
N THR A 110 4.41 -0.90 -4.68
CA THR A 110 3.87 -0.52 -5.97
C THR A 110 2.63 -1.34 -6.26
N PHE A 111 1.75 -0.79 -7.05
CA PHE A 111 0.65 -1.55 -7.66
C PHE A 111 0.34 -0.93 -9.01
N SER A 112 -0.31 -1.68 -9.85
CA SER A 112 -0.55 -1.25 -11.23
C SER A 112 -2.01 -1.39 -11.61
N PHE A 113 -2.46 -0.54 -12.51
CA PHE A 113 -3.79 -0.65 -13.11
C PHE A 113 -3.70 -0.20 -14.55
N SER A 114 -4.71 -0.51 -15.33
CA SER A 114 -4.77 -0.05 -16.72
C SER A 114 -6.13 0.56 -17.01
N ILE A 115 -6.15 1.49 -17.95
CA ILE A 115 -7.35 2.17 -18.41
C ILE A 115 -7.53 1.84 -19.88
N ALA A 116 -8.68 1.29 -20.24
CA ALA A 116 -8.99 0.92 -21.61
C ALA A 116 -9.15 2.18 -22.47
N GLY A 117 -8.73 2.07 -23.68
CA GLY A 117 -8.86 3.16 -24.65
C GLY A 117 -10.18 3.19 -25.38
#